data_73022ec10230a02aa8bb4d23f35f7e24
#
_entry.id   73022ec10230a02aa8bb4d23f35f7e24
#
_cell.length_a   1.000
_cell.length_b   1.000
_cell.length_c   1.000
_cell.angle_alpha   90.00
_cell.angle_beta   90.00
_cell.angle_gamma   90.00
#
_symmetry.space_group_name_H-M   'P 1'
#
loop_
_entity.id
_entity.type
_entity.pdbx_description
1 polymer ?
#
loop_
_entity_poly.entity_id
_entity_poly.type
_entity_poly.pdbx_seq_one_letter_code
_entity_poly.pdbx_strand_id
1 'polypeptide(L)'
;MRLNNLQIRNAKPTPKPYTLSDGLGLSLLVEPNGSKSWRFRYRFAGKPKMISFGVYPAVSLADARLKRDESRKLVAEGQNPSTVRKEKKLAQLYGNANTFEAIAKEWHQSKLATWSAGYAADIMDAFNIDIFPYLGQHPISAIKPLELLTVLRKIEARGALEKMRKVRQRCGEVFRYATATGRAEFNPAADLSSVLISPKSTHYPFLSIDEIPDFLAALEMYSGSRLVQLATKLLMLTGVRGIELRMAQWHEVDLDNALWEIPQERMKMRRAHLVP
;
A
#
# COMPACT_ATOMS: atom_id res chain seq x y z
N MET A 1 15.90 50.41 -8.09
CA MET A 1 14.65 50.79 -7.41
C MET A 1 13.86 49.49 -7.17
N ARG A 2 13.27 49.25 -6.01
CA ARG A 2 12.44 48.04 -5.78
C ARG A 2 11.07 48.28 -6.39
N LEU A 3 10.50 47.23 -7.01
CA LEU A 3 9.15 47.29 -7.58
C LEU A 3 8.07 47.44 -6.51
N ASN A 4 6.97 48.07 -6.89
CA ASN A 4 5.75 48.11 -6.09
C ASN A 4 4.56 47.50 -6.89
N ASN A 5 3.48 47.21 -6.19
CA ASN A 5 2.30 46.57 -6.80
C ASN A 5 1.65 47.46 -7.88
N LEU A 6 1.71 48.75 -7.75
CA LEU A 6 1.14 49.70 -8.71
C LEU A 6 1.91 49.64 -10.04
N GLN A 7 3.25 49.64 -9.97
CA GLN A 7 4.11 49.47 -11.16
C GLN A 7 3.87 48.17 -11.88
N ILE A 8 3.70 47.06 -11.14
CA ILE A 8 3.43 45.75 -11.71
C ILE A 8 2.06 45.71 -12.41
N ARG A 9 1.02 46.27 -11.78
CA ARG A 9 -0.33 46.36 -12.37
C ARG A 9 -0.32 47.21 -13.63
N ASN A 10 0.33 48.36 -13.61
CA ASN A 10 0.36 49.36 -14.71
C ASN A 10 1.35 48.99 -15.83
N ALA A 11 2.17 47.97 -15.67
CA ALA A 11 3.07 47.50 -16.71
C ALA A 11 2.27 47.01 -17.93
N LYS A 12 2.25 47.77 -19.02
CA LYS A 12 1.54 47.43 -20.26
C LYS A 12 2.43 46.62 -21.22
N PRO A 13 1.88 45.68 -21.98
CA PRO A 13 2.65 44.95 -22.98
C PRO A 13 3.17 45.90 -24.07
N THR A 14 4.32 45.59 -24.59
CA THR A 14 4.97 46.24 -25.72
C THR A 14 5.27 45.26 -26.84
N PRO A 15 5.52 45.69 -28.08
CA PRO A 15 5.82 44.77 -29.20
C PRO A 15 7.02 43.80 -28.93
N LYS A 16 7.92 44.22 -28.05
CA LYS A 16 9.06 43.41 -27.61
C LYS A 16 8.94 43.12 -26.10
N PRO A 17 9.31 41.92 -25.66
CA PRO A 17 9.30 41.60 -24.22
C PRO A 17 10.33 42.48 -23.49
N TYR A 18 9.97 42.92 -22.27
CA TYR A 18 10.87 43.70 -21.43
C TYR A 18 10.82 43.26 -19.96
N THR A 19 11.83 43.64 -19.18
CA THR A 19 11.95 43.23 -17.81
C THR A 19 11.97 44.43 -16.87
N LEU A 20 11.22 44.35 -15.76
CA LEU A 20 11.27 45.30 -14.64
C LEU A 20 12.07 44.67 -13.50
N SER A 21 13.13 45.29 -13.05
CA SER A 21 14.01 44.76 -12.00
C SER A 21 13.47 45.12 -10.61
N ASP A 22 13.41 44.08 -9.70
CA ASP A 22 13.11 44.33 -8.26
C ASP A 22 14.38 44.32 -7.39
N GLY A 23 15.53 44.04 -8.00
CA GLY A 23 16.81 43.94 -7.29
C GLY A 23 17.14 42.51 -6.82
N LEU A 24 18.40 42.34 -6.39
CA LEU A 24 18.92 41.05 -5.90
C LEU A 24 18.71 39.87 -6.87
N GLY A 25 18.70 40.15 -8.18
CA GLY A 25 18.48 39.12 -9.23
C GLY A 25 17.03 38.83 -9.59
N LEU A 26 16.04 39.40 -8.86
CA LEU A 26 14.61 39.23 -9.16
C LEU A 26 14.15 40.25 -10.21
N SER A 27 13.42 39.85 -11.20
CA SER A 27 12.81 40.65 -12.23
C SER A 27 11.44 40.12 -12.67
N LEU A 28 10.58 41.04 -13.10
CA LEU A 28 9.31 40.71 -13.76
C LEU A 28 9.49 40.84 -15.28
N LEU A 29 9.29 39.76 -16.03
CA LEU A 29 9.21 39.80 -17.48
C LEU A 29 7.79 40.13 -17.89
N VAL A 30 7.63 41.09 -18.77
CA VAL A 30 6.35 41.42 -19.43
C VAL A 30 6.47 41.01 -20.89
N GLU A 31 5.61 40.10 -21.29
CA GLU A 31 5.56 39.54 -22.66
C GLU A 31 4.59 40.36 -23.52
N PRO A 32 4.75 40.38 -24.88
CA PRO A 32 3.86 41.08 -25.81
C PRO A 32 2.38 40.69 -25.69
N ASN A 33 2.09 39.46 -25.26
CA ASN A 33 0.73 38.97 -25.04
C ASN A 33 0.12 39.42 -23.69
N GLY A 34 0.84 40.28 -22.95
CA GLY A 34 0.41 40.78 -21.61
C GLY A 34 0.71 39.86 -20.44
N SER A 35 1.26 38.67 -20.65
CA SER A 35 1.68 37.77 -19.58
C SER A 35 2.86 38.36 -18.80
N LYS A 36 2.80 38.28 -17.47
CA LYS A 36 3.83 38.80 -16.55
C LYS A 36 4.39 37.62 -15.75
N SER A 37 5.69 37.34 -15.86
CA SER A 37 6.33 36.22 -15.18
C SER A 37 7.53 36.64 -14.35
N TRP A 38 7.65 36.07 -13.17
CA TRP A 38 8.77 36.29 -12.26
C TRP A 38 9.98 35.48 -12.69
N ARG A 39 11.15 36.15 -12.82
CA ARG A 39 12.43 35.54 -13.17
C ARG A 39 13.47 35.90 -12.13
N PHE A 40 14.26 34.89 -11.69
CA PHE A 40 15.37 35.08 -10.78
C PHE A 40 16.67 34.67 -11.47
N ARG A 41 17.60 35.61 -11.60
CA ARG A 41 18.94 35.38 -12.15
C ARG A 41 19.92 35.26 -10.99
N TYR A 42 20.79 34.26 -11.06
CA TYR A 42 21.80 33.98 -10.04
C TYR A 42 23.05 33.38 -10.70
N ARG A 43 24.17 33.36 -9.96
CA ARG A 43 25.39 32.64 -10.37
C ARG A 43 25.55 31.40 -9.51
N PHE A 44 25.92 30.30 -10.15
CA PHE A 44 26.21 29.05 -9.46
C PHE A 44 27.43 28.39 -10.11
N ALA A 45 28.45 28.05 -9.32
CA ALA A 45 29.74 27.56 -9.81
C ALA A 45 30.31 28.45 -10.95
N GLY A 46 30.29 29.79 -10.75
CA GLY A 46 30.79 30.78 -11.71
C GLY A 46 29.89 31.01 -12.94
N LYS A 47 28.89 30.18 -13.21
CA LYS A 47 28.03 30.26 -14.42
C LYS A 47 26.72 31.01 -14.12
N PRO A 48 26.26 31.92 -15.02
CA PRO A 48 24.97 32.57 -14.87
C PRO A 48 23.82 31.56 -15.12
N LYS A 49 22.83 31.58 -14.26
CA LYS A 49 21.61 30.75 -14.36
C LYS A 49 20.37 31.59 -14.12
N MET A 50 19.23 31.08 -14.55
CA MET A 50 17.93 31.70 -14.37
C MET A 50 16.87 30.68 -14.02
N ILE A 51 15.95 31.03 -13.12
CA ILE A 51 14.79 30.22 -12.74
C ILE A 51 13.54 31.08 -12.76
N SER A 52 12.42 30.54 -13.23
CA SER A 52 11.11 31.18 -13.18
C SER A 52 10.37 30.80 -11.89
N PHE A 53 9.75 31.79 -11.21
CA PHE A 53 8.97 31.55 -10.00
C PHE A 53 7.45 31.46 -10.23
N GLY A 54 7.02 31.70 -11.47
CA GLY A 54 5.60 31.63 -11.84
C GLY A 54 5.10 32.97 -12.42
N VAL A 55 3.79 33.00 -12.68
CA VAL A 55 3.12 34.10 -13.37
C VAL A 55 2.36 34.98 -12.38
N TYR A 56 2.45 36.28 -12.54
CA TYR A 56 1.60 37.27 -11.83
C TYR A 56 0.20 37.26 -12.49
N PRO A 57 -0.92 37.33 -11.72
CA PRO A 57 -0.98 37.58 -10.27
C PRO A 57 -0.95 36.29 -9.40
N ALA A 58 -0.93 35.09 -9.98
CA ALA A 58 -0.91 33.82 -9.22
C ALA A 58 0.28 33.74 -8.24
N VAL A 59 1.42 34.36 -8.59
CA VAL A 59 2.53 34.60 -7.68
C VAL A 59 2.62 36.13 -7.43
N SER A 60 2.35 36.55 -6.22
CA SER A 60 2.43 37.93 -5.84
C SER A 60 3.88 38.47 -5.77
N LEU A 61 4.07 39.79 -5.65
CA LEU A 61 5.40 40.36 -5.43
C LEU A 61 6.03 39.87 -4.12
N ALA A 62 5.23 39.71 -3.07
CA ALA A 62 5.70 39.23 -1.77
C ALA A 62 6.19 37.75 -1.90
N ASP A 63 5.40 36.87 -2.55
CA ASP A 63 5.78 35.49 -2.78
C ASP A 63 7.03 35.37 -3.65
N ALA A 64 7.14 36.20 -4.68
CA ALA A 64 8.32 36.22 -5.54
C ALA A 64 9.60 36.61 -4.77
N ARG A 65 9.49 37.55 -3.83
CA ARG A 65 10.59 37.92 -2.96
C ARG A 65 10.97 36.82 -1.97
N LEU A 66 9.99 36.13 -1.38
CA LEU A 66 10.24 34.97 -0.52
C LEU A 66 10.98 33.86 -1.30
N LYS A 67 10.50 33.49 -2.47
CA LYS A 67 11.14 32.48 -3.34
C LYS A 67 12.55 32.88 -3.77
N ARG A 68 12.79 34.20 -3.99
CA ARG A 68 14.14 34.71 -4.25
C ARG A 68 15.05 34.48 -3.06
N ASP A 69 14.59 34.87 -1.84
CA ASP A 69 15.41 34.78 -0.65
C ASP A 69 15.72 33.33 -0.26
N GLU A 70 14.76 32.41 -0.38
CA GLU A 70 14.97 30.97 -0.29
C GLU A 70 16.01 30.47 -1.31
N SER A 71 15.86 30.88 -2.58
CA SER A 71 16.80 30.48 -3.62
C SER A 71 18.21 31.02 -3.39
N ARG A 72 18.34 32.24 -2.84
CA ARG A 72 19.63 32.80 -2.47
C ARG A 72 20.27 32.05 -1.31
N LYS A 73 19.48 31.62 -0.33
CA LYS A 73 19.96 30.78 0.78
C LYS A 73 20.52 29.46 0.24
N LEU A 74 19.81 28.78 -0.64
CA LEU A 74 20.30 27.54 -1.29
C LEU A 74 21.64 27.76 -2.02
N VAL A 75 21.76 28.86 -2.77
CA VAL A 75 23.02 29.19 -3.46
C VAL A 75 24.16 29.44 -2.46
N ALA A 76 23.90 30.10 -1.34
CA ALA A 76 24.89 30.34 -0.28
C ALA A 76 25.32 29.03 0.40
N GLU A 77 24.41 28.04 0.50
CA GLU A 77 24.68 26.68 1.00
C GLU A 77 25.32 25.77 -0.05
N GLY A 78 25.72 26.28 -1.21
CA GLY A 78 26.32 25.49 -2.28
C GLY A 78 25.37 24.59 -3.05
N GLN A 79 24.05 24.80 -2.91
CA GLN A 79 23.01 24.03 -3.61
C GLN A 79 22.45 24.81 -4.80
N ASN A 80 22.20 24.10 -5.91
CA ASN A 80 21.61 24.74 -7.09
C ASN A 80 20.07 24.74 -7.01
N PRO A 81 19.42 25.93 -6.90
CA PRO A 81 17.96 26.01 -6.79
C PRO A 81 17.19 25.28 -7.90
N SER A 82 17.72 25.30 -9.13
CA SER A 82 17.09 24.57 -10.25
C SER A 82 17.12 23.06 -10.08
N THR A 83 18.22 22.51 -9.55
CA THR A 83 18.37 21.08 -9.28
C THR A 83 17.45 20.65 -8.14
N VAL A 84 17.48 21.37 -7.02
CA VAL A 84 16.60 21.11 -5.87
C VAL A 84 15.12 21.12 -6.26
N ARG A 85 14.71 22.07 -7.11
CA ARG A 85 13.33 22.13 -7.60
C ARG A 85 12.97 20.96 -8.51
N LYS A 86 13.89 20.54 -9.38
CA LYS A 86 13.71 19.39 -10.26
C LYS A 86 13.60 18.10 -9.44
N GLU A 87 14.44 17.92 -8.45
CA GLU A 87 14.39 16.79 -7.52
C GLU A 87 13.08 16.73 -6.73
N LYS A 88 12.63 17.86 -6.17
CA LYS A 88 11.33 17.95 -5.50
C LYS A 88 10.17 17.57 -6.42
N LYS A 89 10.18 18.03 -7.68
CA LYS A 89 9.15 17.71 -8.67
C LYS A 89 9.19 16.22 -9.05
N LEU A 90 10.37 15.66 -9.22
CA LEU A 90 10.56 14.23 -9.47
C LEU A 90 10.09 13.41 -8.26
N ALA A 91 10.46 13.78 -7.05
CA ALA A 91 10.00 13.12 -5.83
C ALA A 91 8.47 13.13 -5.69
N GLN A 92 7.81 14.24 -6.05
CA GLN A 92 6.35 14.30 -6.09
C GLN A 92 5.74 13.39 -7.17
N LEU A 93 6.33 13.36 -8.37
CA LEU A 93 5.87 12.48 -9.46
C LEU A 93 6.05 10.99 -9.09
N TYR A 94 7.20 10.64 -8.52
CA TYR A 94 7.44 9.27 -8.01
C TYR A 94 6.56 8.95 -6.80
N GLY A 95 6.30 9.90 -5.92
CA GLY A 95 5.39 9.73 -4.79
C GLY A 95 3.96 9.40 -5.24
N ASN A 96 3.47 10.10 -6.26
CA ASN A 96 2.14 9.86 -6.82
C ASN A 96 2.04 8.52 -7.58
N ALA A 97 3.13 8.04 -8.19
CA ALA A 97 3.19 6.74 -8.85
C ALA A 97 3.39 5.58 -7.87
N ASN A 98 3.99 5.83 -6.70
CA ASN A 98 4.33 4.83 -5.69
C ASN A 98 3.44 4.96 -4.45
N THR A 99 2.13 5.00 -4.63
CA THR A 99 1.17 4.95 -3.51
C THR A 99 1.17 3.55 -2.89
N PHE A 100 0.77 3.45 -1.63
CA PHE A 100 0.65 2.15 -0.95
C PHE A 100 -0.24 1.20 -1.75
N GLU A 101 -1.38 1.66 -2.26
CA GLU A 101 -2.31 0.86 -3.06
C GLU A 101 -1.66 0.34 -4.36
N ALA A 102 -0.95 1.20 -5.09
CA ALA A 102 -0.28 0.80 -6.33
C ALA A 102 0.77 -0.30 -6.06
N ILE A 103 1.59 -0.10 -5.03
CA ILE A 103 2.63 -1.07 -4.65
C ILE A 103 2.02 -2.37 -4.09
N ALA A 104 0.94 -2.28 -3.31
CA ALA A 104 0.24 -3.46 -2.78
C ALA A 104 -0.36 -4.30 -3.92
N LYS A 105 -0.95 -3.68 -4.93
CA LYS A 105 -1.48 -4.37 -6.12
C LYS A 105 -0.36 -5.03 -6.93
N GLU A 106 0.76 -4.34 -7.13
CA GLU A 106 1.93 -4.89 -7.82
C GLU A 106 2.52 -6.09 -7.05
N TRP A 107 2.72 -5.96 -5.74
CA TRP A 107 3.16 -7.06 -4.88
C TRP A 107 2.19 -8.22 -4.94
N HIS A 108 0.89 -7.98 -4.85
CA HIS A 108 -0.14 -9.00 -4.93
C HIS A 108 -0.07 -9.75 -6.26
N GLN A 109 0.03 -9.03 -7.38
CA GLN A 109 0.18 -9.61 -8.72
C GLN A 109 1.40 -10.52 -8.81
N SER A 110 2.53 -10.14 -8.20
CA SER A 110 3.76 -10.95 -8.18
C SER A 110 3.62 -12.28 -7.44
N LYS A 111 2.59 -12.41 -6.57
CA LYS A 111 2.34 -13.60 -5.75
C LYS A 111 1.22 -14.51 -6.27
N LEU A 112 0.42 -14.07 -7.24
CA LEU A 112 -0.75 -14.82 -7.73
C LEU A 112 -0.41 -16.24 -8.18
N ALA A 113 0.74 -16.47 -8.80
CA ALA A 113 1.15 -17.81 -9.23
C ALA A 113 1.37 -18.81 -8.08
N THR A 114 1.57 -18.29 -6.83
CA THR A 114 1.86 -19.13 -5.66
C THR A 114 0.65 -19.30 -4.74
N TRP A 115 -0.39 -18.51 -4.91
CA TRP A 115 -1.57 -18.49 -4.03
C TRP A 115 -2.77 -19.17 -4.69
N SER A 116 -3.70 -19.67 -3.85
CA SER A 116 -5.03 -20.01 -4.34
C SER A 116 -5.84 -18.75 -4.63
N ALA A 117 -6.77 -18.83 -5.59
CA ALA A 117 -7.60 -17.71 -5.98
C ALA A 117 -8.38 -17.11 -4.80
N GLY A 118 -8.96 -17.95 -3.94
CA GLY A 118 -9.69 -17.49 -2.75
C GLY A 118 -8.78 -16.74 -1.78
N TYR A 119 -7.58 -17.27 -1.51
CA TYR A 119 -6.63 -16.61 -0.61
C TYR A 119 -6.13 -15.27 -1.16
N ALA A 120 -5.90 -15.18 -2.47
CA ALA A 120 -5.53 -13.93 -3.13
C ALA A 120 -6.66 -12.89 -3.02
N ALA A 121 -7.92 -13.31 -3.22
CA ALA A 121 -9.08 -12.45 -3.06
C ALA A 121 -9.21 -11.93 -1.61
N ASP A 122 -9.12 -12.81 -0.61
CA ASP A 122 -9.20 -12.44 0.81
C ASP A 122 -8.19 -11.37 1.22
N ILE A 123 -6.98 -11.39 0.64
CA ILE A 123 -5.94 -10.38 0.90
C ILE A 123 -6.37 -9.01 0.34
N MET A 124 -6.84 -8.98 -0.89
CA MET A 124 -7.28 -7.73 -1.53
C MET A 124 -8.52 -7.15 -0.86
N ASP A 125 -9.47 -8.00 -0.46
CA ASP A 125 -10.66 -7.57 0.28
C ASP A 125 -10.29 -6.97 1.64
N ALA A 126 -9.34 -7.57 2.34
CA ALA A 126 -8.85 -7.01 3.59
C ALA A 126 -8.17 -5.64 3.38
N PHE A 127 -7.41 -5.46 2.31
CA PHE A 127 -6.82 -4.16 1.99
C PHE A 127 -7.87 -3.14 1.56
N ASN A 128 -8.81 -3.51 0.70
CA ASN A 128 -9.88 -2.64 0.23
C ASN A 128 -10.74 -2.10 1.38
N ILE A 129 -11.03 -2.95 2.38
CA ILE A 129 -11.89 -2.60 3.51
C ILE A 129 -11.13 -1.82 4.58
N ASP A 130 -9.92 -2.28 4.94
CA ASP A 130 -9.28 -1.86 6.17
C ASP A 130 -8.07 -0.93 5.99
N ILE A 131 -7.44 -0.89 4.81
CA ILE A 131 -6.18 -0.15 4.60
C ILE A 131 -6.31 0.94 3.52
N PHE A 132 -6.78 0.60 2.33
CA PHE A 132 -6.81 1.55 1.21
C PHE A 132 -7.66 2.79 1.46
N PRO A 133 -8.78 2.75 2.19
CA PRO A 133 -9.53 3.97 2.51
C PRO A 133 -8.74 5.01 3.32
N TYR A 134 -7.68 4.58 4.01
CA TYR A 134 -6.90 5.45 4.90
C TYR A 134 -5.50 5.73 4.37
N LEU A 135 -4.82 4.71 3.83
CA LEU A 135 -3.41 4.79 3.43
C LEU A 135 -3.19 4.53 1.94
N GLY A 136 -4.22 4.10 1.21
CA GLY A 136 -4.09 3.67 -0.18
C GLY A 136 -3.42 4.71 -1.08
N GLN A 137 -3.82 5.97 -0.97
CA GLN A 137 -3.32 7.07 -1.79
C GLN A 137 -2.06 7.75 -1.24
N HIS A 138 -1.59 7.35 -0.06
CA HIS A 138 -0.36 7.90 0.50
C HIS A 138 0.87 7.34 -0.22
N PRO A 139 1.88 8.17 -0.53
CA PRO A 139 3.17 7.68 -1.00
C PRO A 139 3.74 6.66 0.01
N ILE A 140 4.12 5.48 -0.46
CA ILE A 140 4.54 4.39 0.43
C ILE A 140 5.76 4.77 1.28
N SER A 141 6.66 5.58 0.74
CA SER A 141 7.84 6.11 1.44
C SER A 141 7.51 7.12 2.55
N ALA A 142 6.32 7.71 2.54
CA ALA A 142 5.91 8.72 3.51
C ALA A 142 5.17 8.13 4.72
N ILE A 143 4.66 6.90 4.62
CA ILE A 143 3.88 6.25 5.67
C ILE A 143 4.76 5.92 6.88
N LYS A 144 4.38 6.50 8.03
CA LYS A 144 5.08 6.31 9.31
C LYS A 144 4.44 5.21 10.15
N PRO A 145 5.19 4.59 11.09
CA PRO A 145 4.65 3.56 12.00
C PRO A 145 3.39 3.98 12.73
N LEU A 146 3.30 5.23 13.20
CA LEU A 146 2.13 5.74 13.93
C LEU A 146 0.87 5.80 13.06
N GLU A 147 0.99 6.14 11.78
CA GLU A 147 -0.14 6.19 10.85
C GLU A 147 -0.69 4.78 10.61
N LEU A 148 0.19 3.81 10.33
CA LEU A 148 -0.21 2.42 10.16
C LEU A 148 -0.79 1.84 11.45
N LEU A 149 -0.20 2.13 12.61
CA LEU A 149 -0.71 1.72 13.92
C LEU A 149 -2.12 2.24 14.15
N THR A 150 -2.39 3.50 13.83
CA THR A 150 -3.72 4.12 13.98
C THR A 150 -4.78 3.38 13.16
N VAL A 151 -4.45 2.95 11.96
CA VAL A 151 -5.36 2.17 11.10
C VAL A 151 -5.57 0.76 11.67
N LEU A 152 -4.50 0.08 12.09
CA LEU A 152 -4.60 -1.27 12.67
C LEU A 152 -5.41 -1.27 13.99
N ARG A 153 -5.31 -0.22 14.80
CA ARG A 153 -6.14 -0.08 16.02
C ARG A 153 -7.63 0.06 15.74
N LYS A 154 -8.02 0.55 14.57
CA LYS A 154 -9.44 0.51 14.18
C LYS A 154 -9.96 -0.91 13.97
N ILE A 155 -9.11 -1.82 13.48
CA ILE A 155 -9.46 -3.24 13.34
C ILE A 155 -9.48 -3.90 14.73
N GLU A 156 -8.50 -3.58 15.57
CA GLU A 156 -8.40 -4.03 16.96
C GLU A 156 -9.65 -3.66 17.79
N ALA A 157 -10.09 -2.39 17.68
CA ALA A 157 -11.26 -1.86 18.37
C ALA A 157 -12.58 -2.57 17.99
N ARG A 158 -12.64 -3.20 16.81
CA ARG A 158 -13.78 -4.06 16.41
C ARG A 158 -13.71 -5.48 16.99
N GLY A 159 -12.71 -5.79 17.82
CA GLY A 159 -12.47 -7.13 18.35
C GLY A 159 -11.90 -8.14 17.32
N ALA A 160 -11.58 -7.72 16.11
CA ALA A 160 -11.12 -8.60 15.03
C ALA A 160 -9.58 -8.83 15.09
N LEU A 161 -9.08 -9.35 16.22
CA LEU A 161 -7.64 -9.44 16.50
C LEU A 161 -6.88 -10.30 15.49
N GLU A 162 -7.44 -11.46 15.08
CA GLU A 162 -6.81 -12.32 14.07
C GLU A 162 -6.75 -11.63 12.68
N LYS A 163 -7.80 -10.88 12.31
CA LYS A 163 -7.80 -10.09 11.07
C LYS A 163 -6.75 -8.99 11.15
N MET A 164 -6.68 -8.27 12.26
CA MET A 164 -5.68 -7.23 12.50
C MET A 164 -4.25 -7.79 12.38
N ARG A 165 -3.97 -8.93 13.00
CA ARG A 165 -2.67 -9.61 12.92
C ARG A 165 -2.30 -9.95 11.48
N LYS A 166 -3.25 -10.55 10.72
CA LYS A 166 -3.04 -10.89 9.31
C LYS A 166 -2.83 -9.64 8.44
N VAL A 167 -3.65 -8.61 8.60
CA VAL A 167 -3.52 -7.35 7.85
C VAL A 167 -2.16 -6.69 8.13
N ARG A 168 -1.74 -6.59 9.40
CA ARG A 168 -0.41 -6.08 9.76
C ARG A 168 0.70 -6.88 9.06
N GLN A 169 0.62 -8.21 9.07
CA GLN A 169 1.59 -9.07 8.41
C GLN A 169 1.66 -8.77 6.91
N ARG A 170 0.51 -8.64 6.24
CA ARG A 170 0.45 -8.32 4.80
C ARG A 170 0.97 -6.93 4.49
N CYS A 171 0.65 -5.92 5.30
CA CYS A 171 1.29 -4.61 5.18
C CYS A 171 2.82 -4.71 5.26
N GLY A 172 3.33 -5.47 6.23
CA GLY A 172 4.77 -5.73 6.37
C GLY A 172 5.39 -6.39 5.13
N GLU A 173 4.67 -7.28 4.44
CA GLU A 173 5.13 -7.90 3.19
C GLU A 173 5.17 -6.90 2.04
N VAL A 174 4.16 -6.03 1.92
CA VAL A 174 4.14 -4.93 0.94
C VAL A 174 5.30 -3.96 1.17
N PHE A 175 5.54 -3.56 2.43
CA PHE A 175 6.66 -2.67 2.75
C PHE A 175 8.02 -3.33 2.49
N ARG A 176 8.20 -4.62 2.79
CA ARG A 176 9.42 -5.35 2.42
C ARG A 176 9.63 -5.37 0.92
N TYR A 177 8.56 -5.59 0.14
CA TYR A 177 8.62 -5.51 -1.32
C TYR A 177 9.03 -4.11 -1.79
N ALA A 178 8.43 -3.06 -1.22
CA ALA A 178 8.76 -1.68 -1.52
C ALA A 178 10.23 -1.35 -1.20
N THR A 179 10.73 -1.82 -0.05
CA THR A 179 12.12 -1.62 0.35
C THR A 179 13.08 -2.36 -0.59
N ALA A 180 12.79 -3.62 -0.92
CA ALA A 180 13.61 -4.41 -1.85
C ALA A 180 13.65 -3.82 -3.27
N THR A 181 12.61 -3.08 -3.67
CA THR A 181 12.53 -2.41 -4.97
C THR A 181 12.94 -0.92 -4.93
N GLY A 182 13.50 -0.45 -3.81
CA GLY A 182 14.00 0.92 -3.65
C GLY A 182 12.92 2.01 -3.55
N ARG A 183 11.68 1.65 -3.26
CA ARG A 183 10.52 2.57 -3.17
C ARG A 183 10.17 2.97 -1.73
N ALA A 184 10.76 2.32 -0.74
CA ALA A 184 10.70 2.68 0.67
C ALA A 184 12.08 2.45 1.32
N GLU A 185 12.40 3.22 2.35
CA GLU A 185 13.67 3.10 3.08
C GLU A 185 13.58 2.07 4.21
N PHE A 186 12.40 1.89 4.81
CA PHE A 186 12.18 1.00 5.94
C PHE A 186 10.77 0.41 5.92
N ASN A 187 10.53 -0.61 6.76
CA ASN A 187 9.24 -1.26 6.95
C ASN A 187 8.56 -0.76 8.24
N PRO A 188 7.55 0.12 8.16
CA PRO A 188 6.87 0.65 9.35
C PRO A 188 6.03 -0.39 10.12
N ALA A 189 5.76 -1.57 9.53
CA ALA A 189 4.98 -2.63 10.17
C ALA A 189 5.83 -3.59 11.02
N ALA A 190 7.18 -3.49 10.97
CA ALA A 190 8.07 -4.50 11.54
C ALA A 190 7.83 -4.73 13.02
N ASP A 191 7.82 -3.66 13.81
CA ASP A 191 7.78 -3.73 15.28
C ASP A 191 6.39 -3.51 15.89
N LEU A 192 5.36 -3.30 15.04
CA LEU A 192 4.00 -3.02 15.54
C LEU A 192 3.36 -4.19 16.26
N SER A 193 3.90 -5.41 16.14
CA SER A 193 3.44 -6.55 16.93
C SER A 193 3.64 -6.39 18.44
N SER A 194 4.62 -5.60 18.84
CA SER A 194 4.94 -5.36 20.27
C SER A 194 3.93 -4.44 20.97
N VAL A 195 3.19 -3.62 20.20
CA VAL A 195 2.25 -2.62 20.73
C VAL A 195 0.78 -2.90 20.41
N LEU A 196 0.50 -3.96 19.65
CA LEU A 196 -0.83 -4.43 19.31
C LEU A 196 -1.22 -5.64 20.18
N ILE A 197 -2.51 -5.77 20.45
CA ILE A 197 -3.02 -6.92 21.22
C ILE A 197 -2.85 -8.19 20.38
N SER A 198 -2.10 -9.16 20.93
CA SER A 198 -2.00 -10.47 20.30
C SER A 198 -3.24 -11.30 20.59
N PRO A 199 -3.86 -11.91 19.56
CA PRO A 199 -4.97 -12.84 19.82
C PRO A 199 -4.47 -14.01 20.66
N LYS A 200 -5.23 -14.35 21.70
CA LYS A 200 -4.97 -15.58 22.45
C LYS A 200 -5.29 -16.78 21.56
N SER A 201 -4.31 -17.63 21.34
CA SER A 201 -4.56 -18.91 20.67
C SER A 201 -5.33 -19.82 21.62
N THR A 202 -6.57 -20.11 21.29
CA THR A 202 -7.33 -21.18 21.94
C THR A 202 -7.35 -22.37 20.98
N HIS A 203 -7.10 -23.56 21.55
CA HIS A 203 -7.28 -24.77 20.76
C HIS A 203 -8.76 -24.93 20.38
N TYR A 204 -9.01 -25.39 19.17
CA TYR A 204 -10.37 -25.78 18.80
C TYR A 204 -10.86 -26.89 19.75
N PRO A 205 -12.15 -26.93 20.08
CA PRO A 205 -12.72 -28.05 20.82
C PRO A 205 -12.42 -29.37 20.08
N PHE A 206 -12.07 -30.37 20.84
CA PHE A 206 -11.84 -31.72 20.33
C PHE A 206 -12.55 -32.70 21.25
N LEU A 207 -12.92 -33.86 20.73
CA LEU A 207 -13.50 -34.93 21.52
C LEU A 207 -12.37 -35.71 22.21
N SER A 208 -12.48 -35.88 23.52
CA SER A 208 -11.67 -36.87 24.24
C SER A 208 -12.12 -38.29 23.86
N ILE A 209 -11.27 -39.28 24.11
CA ILE A 209 -11.60 -40.69 23.80
C ILE A 209 -12.87 -41.11 24.54
N ASP A 210 -13.07 -40.65 25.74
CA ASP A 210 -14.24 -40.99 26.59
C ASP A 210 -15.54 -40.33 26.07
N GLU A 211 -15.47 -39.26 25.33
CA GLU A 211 -16.62 -38.58 24.72
C GLU A 211 -17.03 -39.13 23.35
N ILE A 212 -16.16 -39.94 22.69
CA ILE A 212 -16.45 -40.51 21.38
C ILE A 212 -17.70 -41.41 21.36
N PRO A 213 -17.95 -42.32 22.34
CA PRO A 213 -19.16 -43.12 22.35
C PRO A 213 -20.45 -42.30 22.38
N ASP A 214 -20.50 -41.30 23.22
CA ASP A 214 -21.67 -40.42 23.35
C ASP A 214 -21.91 -39.58 22.08
N PHE A 215 -20.83 -39.11 21.49
CA PHE A 215 -20.90 -38.41 20.20
C PHE A 215 -21.44 -39.32 19.10
N LEU A 216 -20.98 -40.58 19.01
CA LEU A 216 -21.48 -41.55 18.01
C LEU A 216 -22.96 -41.88 18.25
N ALA A 217 -23.39 -42.07 19.50
CA ALA A 217 -24.80 -42.26 19.82
C ALA A 217 -25.65 -41.03 19.42
N ALA A 218 -25.20 -39.85 19.71
CA ALA A 218 -25.88 -38.59 19.30
C ALA A 218 -25.90 -38.48 17.75
N LEU A 219 -24.85 -38.86 17.06
CA LEU A 219 -24.78 -38.84 15.59
C LEU A 219 -25.78 -39.81 14.97
N GLU A 220 -26.01 -41.01 15.58
CA GLU A 220 -27.05 -41.95 15.10
C GLU A 220 -28.46 -41.39 15.28
N MET A 221 -28.69 -40.64 16.35
CA MET A 221 -29.97 -39.97 16.63
C MET A 221 -30.18 -38.66 15.87
N TYR A 222 -29.18 -38.22 15.12
CA TYR A 222 -29.27 -36.95 14.38
C TYR A 222 -30.39 -36.98 13.36
N SER A 223 -31.36 -36.09 13.52
CA SER A 223 -32.57 -36.04 12.69
C SER A 223 -32.38 -35.38 11.32
N GLY A 224 -31.19 -34.90 11.00
CA GLY A 224 -30.87 -34.31 9.72
C GLY A 224 -30.57 -35.29 8.60
N SER A 225 -29.80 -34.88 7.62
CA SER A 225 -29.49 -35.71 6.42
C SER A 225 -28.63 -36.93 6.78
N ARG A 226 -29.04 -38.11 6.34
CA ARG A 226 -28.25 -39.35 6.45
C ARG A 226 -26.88 -39.22 5.79
N LEU A 227 -26.77 -38.44 4.72
CA LEU A 227 -25.49 -38.14 4.07
C LEU A 227 -24.50 -37.46 5.04
N VAL A 228 -24.98 -36.51 5.87
CA VAL A 228 -24.15 -35.83 6.86
C VAL A 228 -23.68 -36.79 7.94
N GLN A 229 -24.54 -37.73 8.40
CA GLN A 229 -24.14 -38.76 9.38
C GLN A 229 -23.02 -39.61 8.82
N LEU A 230 -23.19 -40.16 7.59
CA LEU A 230 -22.20 -41.00 6.91
C LEU A 230 -20.90 -40.26 6.63
N ALA A 231 -21.00 -39.03 6.15
CA ALA A 231 -19.83 -38.19 5.91
C ALA A 231 -19.04 -37.88 7.20
N THR A 232 -19.72 -37.64 8.30
CA THR A 232 -19.09 -37.42 9.62
C THR A 232 -18.35 -38.69 10.08
N LYS A 233 -18.98 -39.87 9.95
CA LYS A 233 -18.34 -41.13 10.28
C LYS A 233 -17.10 -41.39 9.42
N LEU A 234 -17.20 -41.13 8.11
CA LEU A 234 -16.10 -41.30 7.19
C LEU A 234 -14.93 -40.36 7.53
N LEU A 235 -15.23 -39.10 7.88
CA LEU A 235 -14.20 -38.16 8.37
C LEU A 235 -13.48 -38.67 9.63
N MET A 236 -14.23 -39.24 10.56
CA MET A 236 -13.65 -39.83 11.79
C MET A 236 -12.76 -41.03 11.50
N LEU A 237 -13.16 -41.90 10.57
CA LEU A 237 -12.43 -43.11 10.21
C LEU A 237 -11.16 -42.79 9.40
N THR A 238 -11.23 -41.84 8.48
CA THR A 238 -10.15 -41.59 7.50
C THR A 238 -9.24 -40.41 7.88
N GLY A 239 -9.71 -39.51 8.73
CA GLY A 239 -8.97 -38.31 9.10
C GLY A 239 -8.74 -37.31 7.95
N VAL A 240 -9.41 -37.46 6.82
CA VAL A 240 -9.33 -36.55 5.68
C VAL A 240 -9.94 -35.19 6.01
N ARG A 241 -9.58 -34.16 5.27
CA ARG A 241 -10.19 -32.85 5.46
C ARG A 241 -11.61 -32.81 4.93
N GLY A 242 -12.48 -32.01 5.58
CA GLY A 242 -13.87 -31.88 5.15
C GLY A 242 -14.04 -31.45 3.67
N ILE A 243 -13.12 -30.66 3.12
CA ILE A 243 -13.15 -30.30 1.69
C ILE A 243 -12.76 -31.47 0.77
N GLU A 244 -11.83 -32.31 1.21
CA GLU A 244 -11.41 -33.51 0.45
C GLU A 244 -12.57 -34.48 0.32
N LEU A 245 -13.30 -34.73 1.42
CA LEU A 245 -14.51 -35.56 1.39
C LEU A 245 -15.64 -34.92 0.55
N ARG A 246 -15.94 -33.63 0.72
CA ARG A 246 -17.04 -32.97 -0.01
C ARG A 246 -16.84 -32.92 -1.51
N MET A 247 -15.60 -32.97 -1.98
CA MET A 247 -15.22 -32.93 -3.39
C MET A 247 -14.84 -34.34 -3.93
N ALA A 248 -15.02 -35.40 -3.13
CA ALA A 248 -14.71 -36.75 -3.51
C ALA A 248 -15.55 -37.21 -4.71
N GLN A 249 -14.96 -37.95 -5.60
CA GLN A 249 -15.60 -38.54 -6.77
C GLN A 249 -15.45 -40.06 -6.76
N TRP A 250 -16.45 -40.79 -7.25
CA TRP A 250 -16.47 -42.23 -7.18
C TRP A 250 -15.31 -42.94 -7.92
N HIS A 251 -14.79 -42.34 -8.96
CA HIS A 251 -13.63 -42.88 -9.68
C HIS A 251 -12.33 -42.87 -8.89
N GLU A 252 -12.29 -42.12 -7.76
CA GLU A 252 -11.14 -42.05 -6.85
C GLU A 252 -11.15 -43.20 -5.82
N VAL A 253 -12.28 -43.90 -5.70
CA VAL A 253 -12.50 -44.96 -4.70
C VAL A 253 -12.46 -46.30 -5.36
N ASP A 254 -11.44 -47.11 -5.05
CA ASP A 254 -11.29 -48.47 -5.44
C ASP A 254 -11.75 -49.39 -4.28
N LEU A 255 -12.99 -49.87 -4.37
CA LEU A 255 -13.57 -50.73 -3.32
C LEU A 255 -12.95 -52.13 -3.30
N ASP A 256 -12.44 -52.60 -4.42
CA ASP A 256 -11.86 -53.97 -4.53
C ASP A 256 -10.51 -54.03 -3.82
N ASN A 257 -9.73 -52.95 -3.94
CA ASN A 257 -8.44 -52.81 -3.27
C ASN A 257 -8.52 -52.03 -1.94
N ALA A 258 -9.73 -51.63 -1.50
CA ALA A 258 -9.96 -50.84 -0.29
C ALA A 258 -9.08 -49.56 -0.24
N LEU A 259 -9.05 -48.80 -1.33
CA LEU A 259 -8.18 -47.69 -1.50
C LEU A 259 -8.96 -46.46 -2.02
N TRP A 260 -8.77 -45.31 -1.42
CA TRP A 260 -9.23 -44.02 -1.93
C TRP A 260 -8.03 -43.12 -2.25
N GLU A 261 -7.84 -42.80 -3.53
CA GLU A 261 -6.77 -41.94 -4.02
C GLU A 261 -7.29 -40.53 -4.24
N ILE A 262 -6.87 -39.59 -3.36
CA ILE A 262 -7.21 -38.17 -3.50
C ILE A 262 -6.16 -37.49 -4.38
N PRO A 263 -6.55 -36.94 -5.55
CA PRO A 263 -5.60 -36.39 -6.50
C PRO A 263 -4.90 -35.14 -5.95
N GLN A 264 -3.66 -34.96 -6.39
CA GLN A 264 -2.77 -33.88 -5.90
C GLN A 264 -3.32 -32.44 -6.07
N GLU A 265 -4.17 -32.24 -7.07
CA GLU A 265 -4.79 -30.95 -7.40
C GLU A 265 -5.70 -30.44 -6.26
N ARG A 266 -6.30 -31.39 -5.51
CA ARG A 266 -7.16 -31.09 -4.35
C ARG A 266 -6.41 -31.06 -3.03
N MET A 267 -5.16 -31.50 -3.02
CA MET A 267 -4.35 -31.59 -1.82
C MET A 267 -3.61 -30.29 -1.53
N LYS A 268 -3.67 -29.83 -0.28
CA LYS A 268 -2.97 -28.61 0.19
C LYS A 268 -1.46 -28.65 -0.10
N MET A 269 -0.86 -29.84 0.00
CA MET A 269 0.58 -30.05 -0.23
C MET A 269 0.91 -30.45 -1.67
N ARG A 270 -0.08 -30.45 -2.59
CA ARG A 270 0.08 -30.84 -4.00
C ARG A 270 0.76 -32.21 -4.17
N ARG A 271 0.41 -33.16 -3.32
CA ARG A 271 0.82 -34.59 -3.40
C ARG A 271 -0.44 -35.41 -3.29
N ALA A 272 -0.58 -36.44 -4.13
CA ALA A 272 -1.67 -37.38 -4.01
C ALA A 272 -1.66 -38.04 -2.61
N HIS A 273 -2.85 -38.29 -2.07
CA HIS A 273 -3.03 -38.88 -0.75
C HIS A 273 -3.80 -40.20 -0.89
N LEU A 274 -3.21 -41.27 -0.42
CA LEU A 274 -3.81 -42.59 -0.41
C LEU A 274 -4.44 -42.82 0.97
N VAL A 275 -5.71 -43.11 1.00
CA VAL A 275 -6.50 -43.44 2.19
C VAL A 275 -6.88 -44.92 2.10
N PRO A 276 -6.40 -45.77 3.02
CA PRO A 276 -6.73 -47.20 3.05
C PRO A 276 -8.14 -47.47 3.56
#